data_1d5c770b6a6866ea7a8470b452d69d32
#
_entry.id   1d5c770b6a6866ea7a8470b452d69d32
#
_cell.length_a   1.000
_cell.length_b   1.000
_cell.length_c   1.000
_cell.angle_alpha   90.00
_cell.angle_beta   90.00
_cell.angle_gamma   90.00
#
_symmetry.space_group_name_H-M   'P 1'
#
loop_
_entity.id
_entity.type
_entity.pdbx_description
1 polymer ?
#
loop_
_entity_poly.entity_id
_entity_poly.type
_entity_poly.pdbx_seq_one_letter_code
_entity_poly.pdbx_strand_id
1 'polypeptide(L)'
;MKTTANSKLSILVVDDDEIIRMVLRQSLEKEGYHVSTANSAEEALNTLQRSFFHVVITDIMMGEMNGVELLLQIKEMNSLMQIYVMTSHGTLPHVIQCMQGGAYDFFEKPLKIEDILISLGEAARRATRWSSLYSRHSLSANGK
;
A
#
# COMPACT_ATOMS: atom_id res chain seq x y z
N MET A 1 12.11 -13.28 -16.35
CA MET A 1 10.69 -13.61 -16.46
C MET A 1 9.95 -13.19 -15.22
N LYS A 2 8.81 -12.59 -15.38
CA LYS A 2 8.01 -12.13 -14.24
C LYS A 2 7.33 -13.29 -13.55
N THR A 3 7.22 -13.20 -12.24
CA THR A 3 6.51 -14.21 -11.48
C THR A 3 5.00 -13.95 -11.57
N THR A 4 4.22 -15.01 -11.49
CA THR A 4 2.76 -14.88 -11.51
C THR A 4 2.24 -14.20 -10.24
N ALA A 5 2.99 -14.27 -9.14
CA ALA A 5 2.62 -13.62 -7.88
C ALA A 5 2.51 -12.11 -8.04
N ASN A 6 3.49 -11.49 -8.75
CA ASN A 6 3.52 -10.05 -8.94
C ASN A 6 2.33 -9.56 -9.74
N SER A 7 1.91 -10.30 -10.78
CA SER A 7 0.83 -9.88 -11.67
C SER A 7 -0.53 -9.85 -11.00
N LYS A 8 -0.65 -10.40 -9.78
CA LYS A 8 -1.92 -10.47 -9.06
C LYS A 8 -2.08 -9.43 -7.95
N LEU A 9 -1.01 -8.71 -7.62
CA LEU A 9 -1.10 -7.68 -6.58
C LEU A 9 -1.71 -6.40 -7.14
N SER A 10 -2.70 -5.89 -6.41
CA SER A 10 -3.33 -4.60 -6.69
C SER A 10 -2.82 -3.57 -5.70
N ILE A 11 -2.32 -2.47 -6.21
CA ILE A 11 -1.65 -1.43 -5.43
C ILE A 11 -2.33 -0.09 -5.66
N LEU A 12 -2.61 0.62 -4.59
CA LEU A 12 -3.07 2.01 -4.65
C LEU A 12 -1.93 2.93 -4.25
N VAL A 13 -1.56 3.83 -5.13
CA VAL A 13 -0.52 4.83 -4.89
C VAL A 13 -1.20 6.16 -4.59
N VAL A 14 -0.86 6.76 -3.44
CA VAL A 14 -1.48 7.99 -2.97
C VAL A 14 -0.41 9.06 -2.80
N ASP A 15 -0.47 10.10 -3.58
CA ASP A 15 0.46 11.24 -3.52
C ASP A 15 -0.20 12.41 -4.23
N ASP A 16 -0.06 13.63 -3.72
CA ASP A 16 -0.60 14.81 -4.38
C ASP A 16 0.27 15.28 -5.54
N ASP A 17 1.46 14.73 -5.70
CA ASP A 17 2.37 15.03 -6.80
C ASP A 17 2.07 14.10 -7.98
N GLU A 18 1.58 14.68 -9.07
CA GLU A 18 1.23 13.93 -10.28
C GLU A 18 2.42 13.17 -10.86
N ILE A 19 3.61 13.76 -10.79
CA ILE A 19 4.80 13.13 -11.35
C ILE A 19 5.15 11.85 -10.58
N ILE A 20 5.07 11.91 -9.25
CA ILE A 20 5.31 10.74 -8.42
C ILE A 20 4.31 9.63 -8.76
N ARG A 21 3.02 9.99 -8.85
CA ARG A 21 1.99 8.99 -9.21
C ARG A 21 2.28 8.34 -10.55
N MET A 22 2.64 9.15 -11.55
CA MET A 22 2.91 8.65 -12.89
C MET A 22 4.13 7.74 -12.93
N VAL A 23 5.22 8.16 -12.29
CA VAL A 23 6.46 7.38 -12.26
C VAL A 23 6.24 6.03 -11.57
N LEU A 24 5.58 6.04 -10.42
CA LEU A 24 5.29 4.79 -9.71
C LEU A 24 4.38 3.90 -10.50
N ARG A 25 3.33 4.45 -11.08
CA ARG A 25 2.40 3.65 -11.87
C ARG A 25 3.11 2.96 -13.02
N GLN A 26 3.89 3.71 -13.80
CA GLN A 26 4.61 3.15 -14.94
C GLN A 26 5.61 2.09 -14.51
N SER A 27 6.39 2.38 -13.48
CA SER A 27 7.42 1.46 -13.01
C SER A 27 6.84 0.17 -12.46
N LEU A 28 5.75 0.25 -11.72
CA LEU A 28 5.15 -0.91 -11.09
C LEU A 28 4.33 -1.73 -12.08
N GLU A 29 3.62 -1.08 -12.99
CA GLU A 29 2.86 -1.80 -14.03
C GLU A 29 3.79 -2.58 -14.94
N LYS A 30 4.98 -2.05 -15.19
CA LYS A 30 6.00 -2.74 -15.98
C LYS A 30 6.40 -4.07 -15.36
N GLU A 31 6.32 -4.17 -14.04
CA GLU A 31 6.65 -5.40 -13.31
C GLU A 31 5.46 -6.32 -13.10
N GLY A 32 4.31 -5.98 -13.64
CA GLY A 32 3.13 -6.83 -13.59
C GLY A 32 2.11 -6.50 -12.52
N TYR A 33 2.34 -5.46 -11.73
CA TYR A 33 1.37 -5.06 -10.71
C TYR A 33 0.20 -4.30 -11.34
N HIS A 34 -0.95 -4.39 -10.69
CA HIS A 34 -2.13 -3.60 -11.05
C HIS A 34 -2.13 -2.35 -10.20
N VAL A 35 -2.01 -1.18 -10.82
CA VAL A 35 -1.82 0.07 -10.08
C VAL A 35 -2.95 1.04 -10.34
N SER A 36 -3.52 1.55 -9.27
CA SER A 36 -4.44 2.70 -9.30
C SER A 36 -3.81 3.83 -8.50
N THR A 37 -4.23 5.05 -8.76
CA THR A 37 -3.66 6.22 -8.10
C THR A 37 -4.75 7.07 -7.48
N ALA A 38 -4.39 7.80 -6.42
CA ALA A 38 -5.24 8.79 -5.79
C ALA A 38 -4.39 10.02 -5.48
N ASN A 39 -4.99 11.20 -5.61
CA ASN A 39 -4.27 12.45 -5.41
C ASN A 39 -4.44 13.04 -4.01
N SER A 40 -5.21 12.39 -3.16
CA SER A 40 -5.47 12.86 -1.80
C SER A 40 -5.89 11.68 -0.94
N ALA A 41 -5.85 11.88 0.37
CA ALA A 41 -6.32 10.86 1.31
C ALA A 41 -7.82 10.60 1.13
N GLU A 42 -8.58 11.64 0.88
CA GLU A 42 -10.04 11.53 0.67
C GLU A 42 -10.35 10.69 -0.55
N GLU A 43 -9.65 10.93 -1.66
CA GLU A 43 -9.82 10.14 -2.87
C GLU A 43 -9.42 8.69 -2.64
N ALA A 44 -8.34 8.49 -1.88
CA ALA A 44 -7.87 7.14 -1.54
C ALA A 44 -8.93 6.37 -0.77
N LEU A 45 -9.53 6.99 0.25
CA LEU A 45 -10.56 6.35 1.05
C LEU A 45 -11.78 6.00 0.22
N ASN A 46 -12.21 6.91 -0.67
CA ASN A 46 -13.31 6.64 -1.58
C ASN A 46 -13.00 5.45 -2.49
N THR A 47 -11.80 5.40 -3.01
CA THR A 47 -11.37 4.30 -3.89
C THR A 47 -11.36 2.98 -3.14
N LEU A 48 -10.87 2.98 -1.89
CA LEU A 48 -10.79 1.77 -1.07
C LEU A 48 -12.16 1.23 -0.67
N GLN A 49 -13.17 2.09 -0.62
CA GLN A 49 -14.53 1.64 -0.35
C GLN A 49 -15.18 0.94 -1.54
N ARG A 50 -14.68 1.21 -2.75
CA ARG A 50 -15.28 0.69 -3.98
C ARG A 50 -14.49 -0.44 -4.62
N SER A 51 -13.22 -0.56 -4.31
CA SER A 51 -12.34 -1.52 -4.96
C SER A 51 -11.41 -2.16 -3.95
N PHE A 52 -11.01 -3.39 -4.23
CA PHE A 52 -10.09 -4.12 -3.38
C PHE A 52 -8.64 -3.86 -3.77
N PHE A 53 -7.79 -3.68 -2.77
CA PHE A 53 -6.34 -3.55 -2.96
C PHE A 53 -5.61 -4.40 -1.92
N HIS A 54 -4.44 -4.89 -2.30
CA HIS A 54 -3.58 -5.61 -1.37
C HIS A 54 -2.64 -4.66 -0.63
N VAL A 55 -2.23 -3.58 -1.29
CA VAL A 55 -1.17 -2.69 -0.82
C VAL A 55 -1.55 -1.24 -1.08
N VAL A 56 -1.24 -0.38 -0.13
CA VAL A 56 -1.32 1.08 -0.31
C VAL A 56 0.07 1.64 -0.11
N ILE A 57 0.53 2.47 -1.05
CA ILE A 57 1.77 3.23 -0.90
C ILE A 57 1.36 4.70 -0.86
N THR A 58 1.56 5.36 0.27
CA THR A 58 1.07 6.73 0.45
C THR A 58 2.16 7.68 0.93
N ASP A 59 2.10 8.91 0.42
CA ASP A 59 2.89 10.00 0.96
C ASP A 59 2.39 10.33 2.37
N ILE A 60 3.30 10.69 3.27
CA ILE A 60 2.93 11.07 4.63
C ILE A 60 2.32 12.48 4.65
N MET A 61 2.88 13.40 3.89
CA MET A 61 2.45 14.80 3.93
C MET A 61 1.62 15.15 2.71
N MET A 62 0.30 15.24 2.90
CA MET A 62 -0.64 15.58 1.83
C MET A 62 -1.79 16.41 2.38
N GLY A 63 -1.97 17.60 1.87
CA GLY A 63 -3.17 18.39 2.14
C GLY A 63 -3.61 18.39 3.61
N GLU A 64 -4.91 18.30 3.82
CA GLU A 64 -5.48 18.38 5.15
C GLU A 64 -5.35 17.08 5.94
N MET A 65 -5.59 15.94 5.28
CA MET A 65 -5.40 14.64 5.92
C MET A 65 -4.02 14.11 5.56
N ASN A 66 -3.17 13.91 6.55
CA ASN A 66 -1.83 13.39 6.32
C ASN A 66 -1.85 11.86 6.24
N GLY A 67 -0.69 11.29 5.88
CA GLY A 67 -0.59 9.85 5.70
C GLY A 67 -0.74 9.06 6.98
N VAL A 68 -0.46 9.65 8.14
CA VAL A 68 -0.67 8.98 9.43
C VAL A 68 -2.16 8.73 9.66
N GLU A 69 -2.97 9.77 9.45
CA GLU A 69 -4.42 9.64 9.60
C GLU A 69 -5.00 8.66 8.59
N LEU A 70 -4.52 8.73 7.35
CA LEU A 70 -4.97 7.82 6.30
C LEU A 70 -4.66 6.37 6.69
N LEU A 71 -3.44 6.11 7.16
CA LEU A 71 -3.03 4.78 7.59
C LEU A 71 -3.93 4.24 8.68
N LEU A 72 -4.24 5.06 9.68
CA LEU A 72 -5.08 4.63 10.80
C LEU A 72 -6.49 4.29 10.32
N GLN A 73 -7.04 5.10 9.43
CA GLN A 73 -8.37 4.84 8.88
C GLN A 73 -8.40 3.58 8.02
N ILE A 74 -7.37 3.36 7.22
CA ILE A 74 -7.28 2.16 6.39
C ILE A 74 -7.20 0.91 7.28
N LYS A 75 -6.38 0.95 8.32
CA LYS A 75 -6.24 -0.19 9.24
C LYS A 75 -7.54 -0.50 9.96
N GLU A 76 -8.35 0.50 10.22
CA GLU A 76 -9.68 0.30 10.81
C GLU A 76 -10.61 -0.39 9.84
N MET A 77 -10.53 -0.03 8.53
CA MET A 77 -11.34 -0.66 7.49
C MET A 77 -10.89 -2.09 7.20
N ASN A 78 -9.58 -2.32 7.19
CA ASN A 78 -8.99 -3.62 6.87
C ASN A 78 -7.62 -3.70 7.54
N SER A 79 -7.57 -4.42 8.67
CA SER A 79 -6.36 -4.53 9.48
C SER A 79 -5.22 -5.27 8.76
N LEU A 80 -5.52 -6.01 7.71
CA LEU A 80 -4.51 -6.74 6.95
C LEU A 80 -3.97 -5.97 5.74
N MET A 81 -4.50 -4.76 5.50
CA MET A 81 -3.97 -3.93 4.42
C MET A 81 -2.49 -3.65 4.66
N GLN A 82 -1.67 -3.90 3.64
CA GLN A 82 -0.24 -3.66 3.74
C GLN A 82 0.04 -2.23 3.28
N ILE A 83 0.52 -1.41 4.20
CA ILE A 83 0.70 0.02 3.95
C ILE A 83 2.18 0.36 4.03
N TYR A 84 2.66 1.03 2.99
CA TYR A 84 4.00 1.60 2.93
C TYR A 84 3.88 3.11 2.82
N VAL A 85 4.76 3.83 3.50
CA VAL A 85 4.69 5.29 3.48
C VAL A 85 5.92 5.87 2.77
N MET A 86 5.70 6.98 2.07
CA MET A 86 6.76 7.72 1.41
C MET A 86 7.03 8.98 2.23
N THR A 87 8.29 9.31 2.41
CA THR A 87 8.67 10.41 3.29
C THR A 87 9.72 11.30 2.61
N SER A 88 9.64 12.60 2.88
CA SER A 88 10.67 13.54 2.52
C SER A 88 11.40 13.99 3.78
N HIS A 89 12.39 14.85 3.61
CA HIS A 89 13.15 15.40 4.72
C HIS A 89 12.25 16.01 5.80
N GLY A 90 12.60 15.77 7.05
CA GLY A 90 11.92 16.41 8.17
C GLY A 90 10.68 15.71 8.69
N THR A 91 10.36 14.55 8.15
CA THR A 91 9.14 13.84 8.53
C THR A 91 9.39 12.62 9.44
N LEU A 92 10.58 12.51 10.03
CA LEU A 92 10.93 11.34 10.85
C LEU A 92 9.94 11.05 11.99
N PRO A 93 9.47 12.05 12.76
CA PRO A 93 8.46 11.75 13.79
C PRO A 93 7.20 11.14 13.22
N HIS A 94 6.78 11.56 12.02
CA HIS A 94 5.61 11.01 11.36
C HIS A 94 5.84 9.58 10.88
N VAL A 95 7.07 9.27 10.43
CA VAL A 95 7.44 7.90 10.05
C VAL A 95 7.29 6.98 11.24
N ILE A 96 7.79 7.39 12.41
CA ILE A 96 7.68 6.60 13.63
C ILE A 96 6.22 6.34 13.96
N GLN A 97 5.37 7.37 13.88
CA GLN A 97 3.94 7.20 14.10
C GLN A 97 3.32 6.19 13.14
N CYS A 98 3.71 6.25 11.86
CA CYS A 98 3.21 5.30 10.86
C CYS A 98 3.64 3.88 11.17
N MET A 99 4.90 3.68 11.56
CA MET A 99 5.38 2.34 11.89
C MET A 99 4.67 1.80 13.13
N GLN A 100 4.44 2.64 14.14
CA GLN A 100 3.68 2.25 15.32
C GLN A 100 2.22 1.95 14.99
N GLY A 101 1.67 2.63 13.98
CA GLY A 101 0.29 2.42 13.54
C GLY A 101 0.10 1.24 12.61
N GLY A 102 1.17 0.54 12.23
CA GLY A 102 1.08 -0.68 11.46
C GLY A 102 1.57 -0.62 10.03
N ALA A 103 2.30 0.43 9.64
CA ALA A 103 2.96 0.44 8.34
C ALA A 103 4.03 -0.65 8.32
N TYR A 104 4.23 -1.25 7.15
CA TYR A 104 5.24 -2.30 7.00
C TYR A 104 6.63 -1.75 6.77
N ASP A 105 6.73 -0.60 6.07
CA ASP A 105 8.02 0.00 5.78
C ASP A 105 7.81 1.41 5.27
N PHE A 106 8.90 2.11 5.03
CA PHE A 106 8.86 3.45 4.48
C PHE A 106 9.93 3.61 3.41
N PHE A 107 9.69 4.54 2.48
CA PHE A 107 10.64 4.86 1.41
C PHE A 107 10.93 6.34 1.43
N GLU A 108 12.21 6.70 1.42
CA GLU A 108 12.60 8.11 1.39
C GLU A 108 12.59 8.63 -0.04
N LYS A 109 12.14 9.86 -0.20
CA LYS A 109 12.25 10.56 -1.48
C LYS A 109 13.63 11.19 -1.58
N PRO A 110 14.31 11.13 -2.72
CA PRO A 110 13.86 10.58 -4.00
C PRO A 110 13.76 9.06 -3.98
N LEU A 111 12.67 8.55 -4.56
CA LEU A 111 12.36 7.13 -4.47
C LEU A 111 13.32 6.29 -5.30
N LYS A 112 13.66 5.13 -4.75
CA LYS A 112 14.44 4.10 -5.47
C LYS A 112 13.50 2.96 -5.80
N ILE A 113 13.21 2.78 -7.07
CA ILE A 113 12.23 1.78 -7.50
C ILE A 113 12.64 0.37 -7.07
N GLU A 114 13.93 0.06 -7.09
CA GLU A 114 14.41 -1.26 -6.69
C GLU A 114 14.01 -1.59 -5.25
N ASP A 115 14.12 -0.61 -4.34
CA ASP A 115 13.75 -0.83 -2.94
C ASP A 115 12.26 -1.11 -2.80
N ILE A 116 11.45 -0.38 -3.57
CA ILE A 116 10.01 -0.58 -3.56
C ILE A 116 9.66 -1.96 -4.10
N LEU A 117 10.31 -2.39 -5.18
CA LEU A 117 10.04 -3.69 -5.77
C LEU A 117 10.40 -4.84 -4.83
N ILE A 118 11.49 -4.70 -4.08
CA ILE A 118 11.87 -5.70 -3.09
C ILE A 118 10.78 -5.82 -2.02
N SER A 119 10.32 -4.71 -1.49
CA SER A 119 9.28 -4.71 -0.46
C SER A 119 7.96 -5.26 -1.00
N LEU A 120 7.62 -4.95 -2.26
CA LEU A 120 6.40 -5.47 -2.87
C LEU A 120 6.48 -6.98 -3.08
N GLY A 121 7.66 -7.52 -3.37
CA GLY A 121 7.83 -8.97 -3.44
C GLY A 121 7.53 -9.64 -2.12
N GLU A 122 7.96 -9.03 -1.02
CA GLU A 122 7.65 -9.52 0.31
C GLU A 122 6.16 -9.39 0.62
N ALA A 123 5.55 -8.29 0.20
CA ALA A 123 4.12 -8.09 0.37
C ALA A 123 3.31 -9.16 -0.37
N ALA A 124 3.74 -9.54 -1.56
CA ALA A 124 3.08 -10.58 -2.33
C ALA A 124 3.11 -11.92 -1.60
N ARG A 125 4.24 -12.25 -0.99
CA ARG A 125 4.35 -13.48 -0.20
C ARG A 125 3.43 -13.45 1.02
N ARG A 126 3.36 -12.32 1.72
CA ARG A 126 2.44 -12.18 2.86
C ARG A 126 1.00 -12.33 2.41
N ALA A 127 0.63 -11.68 1.32
CA ALA A 127 -0.73 -11.74 0.81
C ALA A 127 -1.14 -13.18 0.48
N THR A 128 -0.24 -13.95 -0.10
CA THR A 128 -0.50 -15.35 -0.41
C THR A 128 -0.74 -16.17 0.85
N ARG A 129 0.10 -15.98 1.89
CA ARG A 129 -0.07 -16.68 3.16
C ARG A 129 -1.39 -16.33 3.84
N TRP A 130 -1.73 -15.03 3.84
CA TRP A 130 -2.94 -14.57 4.50
C TRP A 130 -4.19 -15.03 3.78
N SER A 131 -4.14 -15.07 2.46
CA SER A 131 -5.24 -15.60 1.65
C SER A 131 -5.53 -17.05 2.03
N SER A 132 -4.48 -17.85 2.21
CA SER A 132 -4.62 -19.23 2.65
C SER A 132 -5.26 -19.34 4.02
N LEU A 133 -4.84 -18.46 4.95
CA LEU A 133 -5.44 -18.44 6.30
C LEU A 133 -6.89 -18.05 6.28
N TYR A 134 -7.24 -17.07 5.50
CA TYR A 134 -8.64 -16.65 5.35
C TYR A 134 -9.50 -17.76 4.80
N SER A 135 -9.04 -18.46 3.79
CA SER A 135 -9.78 -19.57 3.20
C SER A 135 -10.05 -20.66 4.23
N ARG A 136 -9.04 -21.03 5.02
CA ARG A 136 -9.20 -22.04 6.06
C ARG A 136 -10.15 -21.59 7.15
N HIS A 137 -10.07 -20.33 7.55
CA HIS A 137 -10.96 -19.78 8.56
C HIS A 137 -12.41 -19.76 8.08
N SER A 138 -12.63 -19.32 6.84
CA SER A 138 -13.97 -19.26 6.25
C SER A 138 -14.58 -20.66 6.14
N LEU A 139 -13.80 -21.65 5.70
CA LEU A 139 -14.27 -23.03 5.61
C LEU A 139 -14.62 -23.58 6.98
N SER A 140 -13.78 -23.31 7.98
CA SER A 140 -14.05 -23.75 9.34
C SER A 140 -15.33 -23.12 9.90
N ALA A 141 -15.54 -21.83 9.63
CA ALA A 141 -16.73 -21.13 10.11
C ALA A 141 -18.00 -21.64 9.43
N ASN A 142 -17.93 -22.02 8.17
CA ASN A 142 -19.07 -22.47 7.39
C ASN A 142 -19.31 -23.97 7.47
N GLY A 143 -18.32 -24.70 7.95
CA GLY A 143 -18.38 -26.16 7.99
C GLY A 143 -19.01 -26.75 9.24
N LYS A 144 -19.69 -25.96 9.99
CA LYS A 144 -20.30 -26.42 11.24
C LYS A 144 -21.43 -27.41 11.03
#